data_33dac8c3738b0e25af11dc3aacee3079
#
_entry.id   33dac8c3738b0e25af11dc3aacee3079
#
_cell.length_a   1.000
_cell.length_b   1.000
_cell.length_c   1.000
_cell.angle_alpha   90.00
_cell.angle_beta   90.00
_cell.angle_gamma   90.00
#
_symmetry.space_group_name_H-M   'P 1'
#
loop_
_entity.id
_entity.type
_entity.pdbx_description
1 polymer ?
#
loop_
_entity_poly.entity_id
_entity_poly.type
_entity_poly.pdbx_seq_one_letter_code
_entity_poly.pdbx_strand_id
1 'polypeptide(L)'
;MVPQMNTQTPSDFLQDPDEIERLEAEAVNAAWKRKPLYEARKKIFPKRAEGTYRRFKWLVMLVTLGIYYITPWLRWDRGPFAPDQAVLLDVANRRFYFFFIEIWPQEFFFVAGLLVMAGFGLFLITSAVGRAWCGYTCPQTVWVDLFLVVERAIEGDRNQRMKLDAAPWSAGKLFKRVSKHAIWIFIGVATGGAWIFYFADAPTLLMQFVTGQAAPIAYITVAILTATTYTFGGLMREQVCIYMCPWPRIQAAMLDENSLVVTYNDWRGEPRGRHAKKAAAQGLVQGDCVDCNACVAVCPMGIDIRDGQQLECITCALCIDACDNIMDKLDRPRGLISYATLADYADNMALAQD
;
A
#
# COMPACT_ATOMS: atom_id res chain seq x y z
N MET A 1 -5.67 8.99 34.83
CA MET A 1 -4.97 7.80 35.37
C MET A 1 -3.70 7.68 34.56
N VAL A 2 -2.62 8.25 35.05
CA VAL A 2 -1.29 8.25 34.41
C VAL A 2 -0.78 6.82 34.47
N PRO A 3 -0.34 6.20 33.34
CA PRO A 3 0.34 4.91 33.40
C PRO A 3 1.64 5.13 34.18
N GLN A 4 1.82 4.38 35.27
CA GLN A 4 3.07 4.38 36.00
C GLN A 4 4.22 4.08 35.04
N MET A 5 5.15 5.01 34.88
CA MET A 5 6.44 4.73 34.28
C MET A 5 7.06 3.54 35.00
N ASN A 6 7.21 2.45 34.26
CA ASN A 6 7.86 1.25 34.76
C ASN A 6 9.35 1.61 34.96
N THR A 7 9.76 1.84 36.17
CA THR A 7 11.17 2.04 36.57
C THR A 7 11.92 0.71 36.49
N GLN A 8 12.01 0.15 35.28
CA GLN A 8 12.87 -0.98 35.00
C GLN A 8 14.31 -0.45 34.93
N THR A 9 15.17 -1.05 35.71
CA THR A 9 16.59 -0.71 35.74
C THR A 9 17.25 -1.01 34.40
N PRO A 10 18.32 -0.29 33.97
CA PRO A 10 19.03 -0.54 32.72
C PRO A 10 19.53 -1.96 32.51
N SER A 11 19.64 -2.75 33.59
CA SER A 11 20.03 -4.16 33.54
C SER A 11 18.95 -5.11 33.03
N ASP A 12 17.66 -4.74 33.12
CA ASP A 12 16.56 -5.61 32.72
C ASP A 12 16.30 -5.61 31.16
N PHE A 13 16.97 -4.69 30.45
CA PHE A 13 16.86 -4.56 29.00
C PHE A 13 17.95 -5.30 28.21
N LEU A 14 18.71 -6.17 28.86
CA LEU A 14 19.92 -6.77 28.30
C LEU A 14 19.68 -8.11 27.59
N GLN A 15 18.59 -8.29 26.90
CA GLN A 15 18.55 -9.29 25.84
C GLN A 15 19.41 -8.78 24.68
N ASP A 16 20.22 -9.68 24.13
CA ASP A 16 21.31 -9.33 23.22
C ASP A 16 20.79 -8.77 21.90
N PRO A 17 20.93 -7.46 21.62
CA PRO A 17 20.56 -6.93 20.32
C PRO A 17 21.43 -7.48 19.19
N ASP A 18 22.51 -8.21 19.49
CA ASP A 18 23.35 -8.86 18.52
C ASP A 18 22.68 -10.08 17.86
N GLU A 19 21.59 -10.64 18.45
CA GLU A 19 20.76 -11.66 17.81
C GLU A 19 19.87 -11.09 16.68
N ILE A 20 19.68 -9.77 16.62
CA ILE A 20 18.87 -9.14 15.59
C ILE A 20 19.75 -8.72 14.43
N GLU A 21 19.61 -9.46 13.33
CA GLU A 21 20.28 -9.13 12.09
C GLU A 21 19.84 -7.76 11.56
N ARG A 22 20.79 -6.85 11.39
CA ARG A 22 20.52 -5.58 10.71
C ARG A 22 20.24 -5.85 9.24
N LEU A 23 19.06 -5.45 8.79
CA LEU A 23 18.69 -5.56 7.40
C LEU A 23 19.43 -4.51 6.57
N GLU A 24 20.06 -4.95 5.50
CA GLU A 24 20.59 -4.06 4.47
C GLU A 24 19.42 -3.41 3.72
N ALA A 25 18.94 -2.27 4.23
CA ALA A 25 17.88 -1.50 3.62
C ALA A 25 18.27 -0.03 3.59
N GLU A 26 18.12 0.57 2.43
CA GLU A 26 18.37 1.99 2.19
C GLU A 26 17.05 2.70 1.91
N ALA A 27 16.84 3.86 2.53
CA ALA A 27 15.72 4.74 2.25
C ALA A 27 15.95 5.47 0.92
N VAL A 28 15.61 4.79 -0.16
CA VAL A 28 15.90 5.23 -1.55
C VAL A 28 15.16 6.52 -1.91
N ASN A 29 13.95 6.70 -1.38
CA ASN A 29 13.08 7.84 -1.70
C ASN A 29 12.95 8.85 -0.56
N ALA A 30 13.92 8.88 0.37
CA ALA A 30 13.93 9.87 1.44
C ALA A 30 13.98 11.30 0.87
N ALA A 31 13.11 12.19 1.38
CA ALA A 31 12.95 13.54 0.89
C ALA A 31 14.23 14.39 0.96
N TRP A 32 15.09 14.13 1.96
CA TRP A 32 16.35 14.82 2.16
C TRP A 32 17.46 14.39 1.18
N LYS A 33 17.32 13.24 0.52
CA LYS A 33 18.22 12.82 -0.56
C LYS A 33 17.84 13.52 -1.85
N ARG A 34 18.44 14.67 -2.12
CA ARG A 34 18.30 15.37 -3.40
C ARG A 34 18.86 14.50 -4.52
N LYS A 35 17.98 13.96 -5.36
CA LYS A 35 18.39 13.20 -6.54
C LYS A 35 18.61 14.14 -7.70
N PRO A 36 19.68 13.96 -8.50
CA PRO A 36 19.79 14.61 -9.80
C PRO A 36 18.56 14.27 -10.66
N LEU A 37 18.12 15.20 -11.50
CA LEU A 37 16.93 15.03 -12.37
C LEU A 37 16.98 13.78 -13.26
N TYR A 38 18.18 13.26 -13.53
CA TYR A 38 18.44 12.15 -14.43
C TYR A 38 19.06 10.93 -13.73
N GLU A 39 18.89 10.79 -12.42
CA GLU A 39 19.36 9.60 -11.72
C GLU A 39 18.48 8.40 -12.06
N ALA A 40 19.12 7.27 -12.40
CA ALA A 40 18.41 6.03 -12.66
C ALA A 40 17.66 5.55 -11.40
N ARG A 41 16.43 5.04 -11.59
CA ARG A 41 15.61 4.49 -10.50
C ARG A 41 16.35 3.37 -9.78
N LYS A 42 16.52 3.49 -8.46
CA LYS A 42 16.90 2.38 -7.61
C LYS A 42 15.67 1.52 -7.32
N LYS A 43 15.79 0.23 -7.60
CA LYS A 43 14.72 -0.75 -7.40
C LYS A 43 14.54 -1.06 -5.92
N ILE A 44 13.31 -0.94 -5.44
CA ILE A 44 12.95 -1.26 -4.07
C ILE A 44 12.51 -2.73 -3.99
N PHE A 45 12.99 -3.45 -2.98
CA PHE A 45 12.62 -4.84 -2.69
C PHE A 45 11.96 -4.91 -1.31
N PRO A 46 10.65 -4.63 -1.18
CA PRO A 46 9.98 -4.67 0.10
C PRO A 46 9.99 -6.08 0.69
N LYS A 47 10.43 -6.21 1.96
CA LYS A 47 10.36 -7.44 2.74
C LYS A 47 8.90 -7.74 3.09
N ARG A 48 8.54 -9.02 3.23
CA ARG A 48 7.23 -9.41 3.75
C ARG A 48 7.10 -8.96 5.20
N ALA A 49 6.08 -8.18 5.49
CA ALA A 49 5.67 -7.86 6.85
C ALA A 49 4.60 -8.87 7.31
N GLU A 50 4.57 -9.16 8.59
CA GLU A 50 3.54 -9.98 9.24
C GLU A 50 3.06 -9.22 10.47
N GLY A 51 1.74 -9.09 10.64
CA GLY A 51 1.14 -8.35 11.74
C GLY A 51 -0.30 -7.97 11.47
N THR A 52 -0.87 -7.15 12.33
CA THR A 52 -2.27 -6.76 12.30
C THR A 52 -2.60 -5.89 11.09
N TYR A 53 -1.78 -4.89 10.80
CA TYR A 53 -1.98 -3.99 9.66
C TYR A 53 -1.78 -4.71 8.33
N ARG A 54 -0.87 -5.67 8.27
CA ARG A 54 -0.72 -6.53 7.08
C ARG A 54 -1.96 -7.39 6.84
N ARG A 55 -2.55 -7.99 7.88
CA ARG A 55 -3.79 -8.77 7.77
C ARG A 55 -4.95 -7.89 7.32
N PHE A 56 -5.09 -6.71 7.91
CA PHE A 56 -6.11 -5.74 7.51
C PHE A 56 -5.96 -5.34 6.03
N LYS A 57 -4.74 -5.07 5.59
CA LYS A 57 -4.46 -4.76 4.18
C LYS A 57 -4.83 -5.89 3.23
N TRP A 58 -4.60 -7.15 3.63
CA TRP A 58 -5.04 -8.33 2.88
C TRP A 58 -6.56 -8.40 2.78
N LEU A 59 -7.27 -8.15 3.87
CA LEU A 59 -8.73 -8.13 3.89
C LEU A 59 -9.28 -7.06 2.93
N VAL A 60 -8.77 -5.84 3.01
CA VAL A 60 -9.19 -4.74 2.13
C VAL A 60 -8.90 -5.08 0.66
N MET A 61 -7.73 -5.62 0.36
CA MET A 61 -7.37 -6.05 -0.99
C MET A 61 -8.34 -7.12 -1.52
N LEU A 62 -8.66 -8.13 -0.70
CA LEU A 62 -9.57 -9.21 -1.09
C LEU A 62 -10.99 -8.68 -1.34
N VAL A 63 -11.49 -7.80 -0.47
CA VAL A 63 -12.82 -7.20 -0.61
C VAL A 63 -12.89 -6.32 -1.85
N THR A 64 -11.94 -5.43 -2.04
CA THR A 64 -11.92 -4.48 -3.18
C THR A 64 -11.77 -5.20 -4.53
N LEU A 65 -10.87 -6.17 -4.62
CA LEU A 65 -10.72 -7.00 -5.83
C LEU A 65 -11.94 -7.91 -6.04
N GLY A 66 -12.49 -8.47 -4.96
CA GLY A 66 -13.71 -9.27 -5.00
C GLY A 66 -14.88 -8.47 -5.58
N ILE A 67 -15.13 -7.27 -5.06
CA ILE A 67 -16.15 -6.37 -5.61
C ILE A 67 -15.87 -6.11 -7.09
N TYR A 68 -14.65 -5.74 -7.43
CA TYR A 68 -14.29 -5.38 -8.80
C TYR A 68 -14.50 -6.52 -9.81
N TYR A 69 -14.09 -7.75 -9.47
CA TYR A 69 -14.18 -8.88 -10.39
C TYR A 69 -15.52 -9.61 -10.37
N ILE A 70 -16.23 -9.63 -9.24
CA ILE A 70 -17.47 -10.43 -9.09
C ILE A 70 -18.70 -9.63 -9.50
N THR A 71 -18.74 -8.33 -9.23
CA THR A 71 -19.96 -7.51 -9.45
C THR A 71 -20.53 -7.61 -10.87
N PRO A 72 -19.74 -7.62 -11.97
CA PRO A 72 -20.32 -7.73 -13.31
C PRO A 72 -21.06 -9.05 -13.58
N TRP A 73 -20.77 -10.09 -12.78
CA TRP A 73 -21.38 -11.42 -12.92
C TRP A 73 -22.65 -11.59 -12.10
N LEU A 74 -22.95 -10.66 -11.21
CA LEU A 74 -24.18 -10.72 -10.41
C LEU A 74 -25.38 -10.47 -11.28
N ARG A 75 -26.42 -11.29 -11.13
CA ARG A 75 -27.69 -11.18 -11.83
C ARG A 75 -28.75 -10.61 -10.91
N TRP A 76 -29.53 -9.70 -11.46
CA TRP A 76 -30.62 -9.01 -10.76
C TRP A 76 -31.82 -8.91 -11.70
N ASP A 77 -32.87 -9.66 -11.42
CA ASP A 77 -34.09 -9.65 -12.24
C ASP A 77 -34.81 -8.30 -12.12
N ARG A 78 -34.93 -7.58 -13.23
CA ARG A 78 -35.66 -6.32 -13.38
C ARG A 78 -36.86 -6.44 -14.30
N GLY A 79 -37.22 -7.69 -14.65
CA GLY A 79 -38.31 -7.96 -15.58
C GLY A 79 -37.86 -8.02 -17.06
N PRO A 80 -38.81 -8.33 -17.98
CA PRO A 80 -38.49 -8.74 -19.35
C PRO A 80 -37.94 -7.62 -20.25
N PHE A 81 -37.96 -6.37 -19.81
CA PHE A 81 -37.55 -5.22 -20.63
C PHE A 81 -36.25 -4.55 -20.18
N ALA A 82 -35.61 -5.07 -19.15
CA ALA A 82 -34.38 -4.52 -18.61
C ALA A 82 -33.27 -5.59 -18.55
N PRO A 83 -31.98 -5.21 -18.62
CA PRO A 83 -30.89 -6.16 -18.51
C PRO A 83 -30.80 -6.75 -17.10
N ASP A 84 -30.48 -8.05 -17.02
CA ASP A 84 -30.38 -8.79 -15.76
C ASP A 84 -29.06 -8.56 -15.00
N GLN A 85 -28.10 -7.90 -15.58
CA GLN A 85 -26.82 -7.64 -14.89
C GLN A 85 -27.03 -6.62 -13.77
N ALA A 86 -26.58 -6.98 -12.53
CA ALA A 86 -26.83 -6.15 -11.35
C ALA A 86 -26.25 -4.75 -11.45
N VAL A 87 -25.04 -4.61 -11.98
CA VAL A 87 -24.40 -3.32 -12.25
C VAL A 87 -24.00 -3.26 -13.71
N LEU A 88 -24.61 -2.34 -14.46
CA LEU A 88 -24.36 -2.15 -15.88
C LEU A 88 -24.40 -0.66 -16.23
N LEU A 89 -23.35 -0.20 -16.89
CA LEU A 89 -23.23 1.15 -17.44
C LEU A 89 -23.56 1.08 -18.95
N ASP A 90 -24.84 1.11 -19.30
CA ASP A 90 -25.28 1.08 -20.69
C ASP A 90 -25.12 2.45 -21.34
N VAL A 91 -23.92 2.68 -21.88
CA VAL A 91 -23.59 3.94 -22.55
C VAL A 91 -24.36 4.12 -23.86
N ALA A 92 -24.69 3.04 -24.55
CA ALA A 92 -25.41 3.07 -25.82
C ALA A 92 -26.82 3.60 -25.63
N ASN A 93 -27.53 3.13 -24.63
CA ASN A 93 -28.88 3.58 -24.27
C ASN A 93 -28.87 4.72 -23.25
N ARG A 94 -27.67 5.15 -22.80
CA ARG A 94 -27.50 6.22 -21.79
C ARG A 94 -28.21 5.93 -20.48
N ARG A 95 -28.20 4.66 -20.03
CA ARG A 95 -28.83 4.21 -18.78
C ARG A 95 -27.80 3.55 -17.88
N PHE A 96 -27.87 3.82 -16.58
CA PHE A 96 -27.04 3.16 -15.59
C PHE A 96 -27.90 2.33 -14.67
N TYR A 97 -27.53 1.08 -14.49
CA TYR A 97 -28.25 0.13 -13.66
C TYR A 97 -27.40 -0.23 -12.44
N PHE A 98 -27.98 -0.05 -11.25
CA PHE A 98 -27.38 -0.42 -9.97
C PHE A 98 -28.39 -1.20 -9.14
N PHE A 99 -28.34 -2.52 -9.19
CA PHE A 99 -29.29 -3.42 -8.55
C PHE A 99 -30.74 -3.04 -8.91
N PHE A 100 -31.47 -2.43 -7.97
CA PHE A 100 -32.87 -2.00 -8.17
C PHE A 100 -33.00 -0.55 -8.68
N ILE A 101 -31.91 0.17 -8.79
CA ILE A 101 -31.91 1.57 -9.24
C ILE A 101 -31.57 1.60 -10.72
N GLU A 102 -32.40 2.29 -11.51
CA GLU A 102 -32.13 2.67 -12.89
C GLU A 102 -32.00 4.18 -12.97
N ILE A 103 -30.87 4.66 -13.48
CA ILE A 103 -30.60 6.11 -13.63
C ILE A 103 -30.73 6.48 -15.10
N TRP A 104 -31.67 7.37 -15.37
CA TRP A 104 -31.94 7.92 -16.69
C TRP A 104 -31.10 9.16 -16.99
N PRO A 105 -30.93 9.57 -18.25
CA PRO A 105 -30.16 10.78 -18.60
C PRO A 105 -30.60 12.05 -17.86
N GLN A 106 -31.90 12.18 -17.60
CA GLN A 106 -32.48 13.31 -16.86
C GLN A 106 -32.07 13.35 -15.39
N GLU A 107 -31.72 12.20 -14.83
CA GLU A 107 -31.37 12.02 -13.40
C GLU A 107 -29.84 12.07 -13.15
N PHE A 108 -29.08 12.37 -14.21
CA PHE A 108 -27.61 12.38 -14.12
C PHE A 108 -27.06 13.37 -13.08
N PHE A 109 -27.86 14.38 -12.69
CA PHE A 109 -27.50 15.28 -11.62
C PHE A 109 -27.34 14.58 -10.24
N PHE A 110 -28.05 13.45 -10.02
CA PHE A 110 -27.83 12.64 -8.82
C PHE A 110 -26.45 12.02 -8.79
N VAL A 111 -25.92 11.59 -9.94
CA VAL A 111 -24.55 11.08 -10.07
C VAL A 111 -23.55 12.19 -9.74
N ALA A 112 -23.77 13.40 -10.23
CA ALA A 112 -22.93 14.54 -9.89
C ALA A 112 -22.96 14.84 -8.39
N GLY A 113 -24.15 14.84 -7.77
CA GLY A 113 -24.31 15.00 -6.32
C GLY A 113 -23.56 13.92 -5.52
N LEU A 114 -23.64 12.66 -5.96
CA LEU A 114 -22.96 11.54 -5.32
C LEU A 114 -21.44 11.64 -5.44
N LEU A 115 -20.92 12.10 -6.59
CA LEU A 115 -19.50 12.36 -6.78
C LEU A 115 -18.98 13.49 -5.88
N VAL A 116 -19.77 14.56 -5.73
CA VAL A 116 -19.45 15.65 -4.79
C VAL A 116 -19.41 15.15 -3.36
N MET A 117 -20.41 14.37 -2.92
CA MET A 117 -20.41 13.74 -1.59
C MET A 117 -19.21 12.80 -1.40
N ALA A 118 -18.87 12.00 -2.41
CA ALA A 118 -17.68 11.13 -2.34
C ALA A 118 -16.39 11.95 -2.23
N GLY A 119 -16.30 13.10 -2.91
CA GLY A 119 -15.22 14.06 -2.76
C GLY A 119 -15.10 14.56 -1.32
N PHE A 120 -16.19 15.09 -0.73
CA PHE A 120 -16.18 15.52 0.67
C PHE A 120 -15.89 14.38 1.64
N GLY A 121 -16.41 13.18 1.41
CA GLY A 121 -16.10 11.99 2.19
C GLY A 121 -14.60 11.65 2.18
N LEU A 122 -13.96 11.80 1.03
CA LEU A 122 -12.53 11.57 0.89
C LEU A 122 -11.70 12.65 1.62
N PHE A 123 -12.13 13.92 1.59
CA PHE A 123 -11.55 14.99 2.40
C PHE A 123 -11.67 14.68 3.89
N LEU A 124 -12.88 14.31 4.35
CA LEU A 124 -13.12 13.95 5.75
C LEU A 124 -12.23 12.78 6.21
N ILE A 125 -12.14 11.72 5.42
CA ILE A 125 -11.28 10.57 5.73
C ILE A 125 -9.82 11.01 5.81
N THR A 126 -9.38 11.91 4.92
CA THR A 126 -7.99 12.36 4.89
C THR A 126 -7.65 13.22 6.12
N SER A 127 -8.53 14.12 6.53
CA SER A 127 -8.29 14.95 7.71
C SER A 127 -8.35 14.14 9.01
N ALA A 128 -9.22 13.12 9.10
CA ALA A 128 -9.37 12.28 10.30
C ALA A 128 -8.27 11.21 10.42
N VAL A 129 -8.00 10.46 9.36
CA VAL A 129 -7.16 9.24 9.38
C VAL A 129 -5.95 9.37 8.45
N GLY A 130 -5.61 10.59 8.06
CA GLY A 130 -4.48 10.86 7.20
C GLY A 130 -4.64 10.21 5.83
N ARG A 131 -3.58 9.63 5.31
CA ARG A 131 -3.52 9.07 3.96
C ARG A 131 -3.95 7.60 3.88
N ALA A 132 -4.89 7.16 4.75
CA ALA A 132 -5.35 5.77 4.80
C ALA A 132 -5.92 5.29 3.45
N TRP A 133 -6.60 6.14 2.69
CA TRP A 133 -7.03 5.81 1.33
C TRP A 133 -5.88 5.33 0.45
N CYS A 134 -4.77 6.06 0.42
CA CYS A 134 -3.58 5.70 -0.36
C CYS A 134 -2.93 4.40 0.12
N GLY A 135 -2.95 4.13 1.44
CA GLY A 135 -2.34 2.95 2.03
C GLY A 135 -3.10 1.65 1.81
N TYR A 136 -4.45 1.72 1.72
CA TYR A 136 -5.29 0.52 1.78
C TYR A 136 -6.19 0.32 0.57
N THR A 137 -6.94 1.35 0.14
CA THR A 137 -8.03 1.22 -0.85
C THR A 137 -7.70 1.74 -2.23
N CYS A 138 -6.67 2.59 -2.36
CA CYS A 138 -6.27 3.13 -3.65
C CYS A 138 -5.98 2.00 -4.66
N PRO A 139 -6.58 2.02 -5.86
CA PRO A 139 -6.34 1.00 -6.88
C PRO A 139 -4.85 0.74 -7.14
N GLN A 140 -4.04 1.77 -7.29
CA GLN A 140 -2.59 1.62 -7.50
C GLN A 140 -1.94 0.77 -6.40
N THR A 141 -2.27 1.02 -5.12
CA THR A 141 -1.71 0.30 -3.99
C THR A 141 -2.21 -1.15 -3.93
N VAL A 142 -3.49 -1.38 -4.24
CA VAL A 142 -4.09 -2.71 -4.28
C VAL A 142 -3.43 -3.58 -5.36
N TRP A 143 -3.29 -3.07 -6.59
CA TRP A 143 -2.63 -3.83 -7.68
C TRP A 143 -1.13 -4.01 -7.45
N VAL A 144 -0.42 -3.01 -6.96
CA VAL A 144 1.00 -3.16 -6.59
C VAL A 144 1.19 -4.26 -5.55
N ASP A 145 0.30 -4.32 -4.54
CA ASP A 145 0.37 -5.36 -3.51
C ASP A 145 0.10 -6.75 -4.08
N LEU A 146 -0.90 -6.89 -4.96
CA LEU A 146 -1.19 -8.13 -5.69
C LEU A 146 0.02 -8.58 -6.54
N PHE A 147 0.66 -7.66 -7.27
CA PHE A 147 1.85 -7.97 -8.06
C PHE A 147 3.04 -8.37 -7.19
N LEU A 148 3.19 -7.77 -6.01
CA LEU A 148 4.21 -8.18 -5.04
C LEU A 148 3.95 -9.58 -4.46
N VAL A 149 2.69 -9.99 -4.31
CA VAL A 149 2.35 -11.37 -3.90
C VAL A 149 2.84 -12.37 -4.94
N VAL A 150 2.54 -12.14 -6.22
CA VAL A 150 3.01 -12.98 -7.32
C VAL A 150 4.54 -13.01 -7.39
N GLU A 151 5.17 -11.85 -7.25
CA GLU A 151 6.63 -11.73 -7.28
C GLU A 151 7.29 -12.53 -6.15
N ARG A 152 6.72 -12.46 -4.93
CA ARG A 152 7.20 -13.25 -3.79
C ARG A 152 6.97 -14.74 -3.96
N ALA A 153 5.87 -15.15 -4.58
CA ALA A 153 5.57 -16.56 -4.83
C ALA A 153 6.56 -17.20 -5.82
N ILE A 154 7.01 -16.46 -6.84
CA ILE A 154 7.89 -16.98 -7.90
C ILE A 154 9.37 -16.76 -7.59
N GLU A 155 9.74 -15.57 -7.17
CA GLU A 155 11.13 -15.14 -6.98
C GLU A 155 11.59 -15.26 -5.50
N GLY A 156 10.64 -15.43 -4.56
CA GLY A 156 10.90 -15.46 -3.13
C GLY A 156 10.84 -14.08 -2.46
N ASP A 157 11.20 -14.00 -1.17
CA ASP A 157 11.19 -12.75 -0.44
C ASP A 157 12.45 -11.89 -0.75
N ARG A 158 12.56 -10.73 -0.12
CA ARG A 158 13.54 -9.68 -0.33
C ARG A 158 14.95 -10.20 -0.67
N ASN A 159 15.55 -10.99 0.20
CA ASN A 159 16.93 -11.45 0.06
C ASN A 159 17.13 -12.37 -1.16
N GLN A 160 16.15 -13.23 -1.44
CA GLN A 160 16.17 -14.12 -2.61
C GLN A 160 16.03 -13.32 -3.90
N ARG A 161 15.18 -12.29 -3.90
CA ARG A 161 14.99 -11.40 -5.06
C ARG A 161 16.23 -10.56 -5.35
N MET A 162 16.90 -10.03 -4.31
CA MET A 162 18.15 -9.30 -4.47
C MET A 162 19.25 -10.20 -5.04
N LYS A 163 19.40 -11.43 -4.51
CA LYS A 163 20.33 -12.42 -5.05
C LYS A 163 20.01 -12.80 -6.49
N LEU A 164 18.71 -13.02 -6.81
CA LEU A 164 18.28 -13.32 -8.18
C LEU A 164 18.56 -12.16 -9.14
N ASP A 165 18.39 -10.92 -8.68
CA ASP A 165 18.63 -9.73 -9.51
C ASP A 165 20.12 -9.60 -9.84
N ALA A 166 21.02 -9.79 -8.85
CA ALA A 166 22.46 -9.74 -8.99
C ALA A 166 23.08 -10.94 -9.74
N ALA A 167 22.39 -12.09 -9.75
CA ALA A 167 22.90 -13.31 -10.39
C ALA A 167 23.05 -13.15 -11.92
N PRO A 168 24.01 -13.82 -12.56
CA PRO A 168 24.13 -13.86 -14.02
C PRO A 168 22.88 -14.52 -14.64
N TRP A 169 22.67 -14.30 -15.93
CA TRP A 169 21.56 -14.93 -16.66
C TRP A 169 21.73 -16.45 -16.70
N SER A 170 20.68 -17.16 -16.33
CA SER A 170 20.59 -18.63 -16.35
C SER A 170 19.18 -19.04 -16.78
N ALA A 171 19.01 -20.28 -17.23
CA ALA A 171 17.69 -20.81 -17.60
C ALA A 171 16.67 -20.71 -16.45
N GLY A 172 17.10 -20.95 -15.21
CA GLY A 172 16.25 -20.81 -14.03
C GLY A 172 15.85 -19.35 -13.74
N LYS A 173 16.78 -18.40 -13.91
CA LYS A 173 16.48 -16.97 -13.80
C LYS A 173 15.49 -16.54 -14.89
N LEU A 174 15.72 -16.96 -16.14
CA LEU A 174 14.85 -16.65 -17.26
C LEU A 174 13.44 -17.19 -17.02
N PHE A 175 13.29 -18.45 -16.62
CA PHE A 175 11.99 -19.07 -16.33
C PHE A 175 11.23 -18.30 -15.25
N LYS A 176 11.86 -17.95 -14.12
CA LYS A 176 11.23 -17.16 -13.05
C LYS A 176 10.77 -15.78 -13.55
N ARG A 177 11.60 -15.10 -14.36
CA ARG A 177 11.25 -13.79 -14.92
C ARG A 177 10.07 -13.89 -15.89
N VAL A 178 10.13 -14.83 -16.83
CA VAL A 178 9.06 -15.04 -17.81
C VAL A 178 7.74 -15.39 -17.10
N SER A 179 7.77 -16.34 -16.16
CA SER A 179 6.55 -16.74 -15.40
C SER A 179 5.96 -15.56 -14.62
N LYS A 180 6.80 -14.76 -13.97
CA LYS A 180 6.33 -13.56 -13.26
C LYS A 180 5.62 -12.59 -14.21
N HIS A 181 6.26 -12.24 -15.31
CA HIS A 181 5.69 -11.28 -16.27
C HIS A 181 4.45 -11.84 -16.96
N ALA A 182 4.40 -13.14 -17.25
CA ALA A 182 3.22 -13.79 -17.82
C ALA A 182 2.01 -13.69 -16.86
N ILE A 183 2.20 -13.96 -15.56
CA ILE A 183 1.14 -13.82 -14.57
C ILE A 183 0.73 -12.35 -14.38
N TRP A 184 1.66 -11.41 -14.40
CA TRP A 184 1.35 -9.99 -14.33
C TRP A 184 0.53 -9.51 -15.54
N ILE A 185 0.86 -9.97 -16.75
CA ILE A 185 0.08 -9.69 -17.96
C ILE A 185 -1.31 -10.31 -17.83
N PHE A 186 -1.41 -11.56 -17.36
CA PHE A 186 -2.70 -12.22 -17.14
C PHE A 186 -3.59 -11.43 -16.15
N ILE A 187 -3.04 -10.95 -15.05
CA ILE A 187 -3.75 -10.07 -14.10
C ILE A 187 -4.18 -8.77 -14.81
N GLY A 188 -3.32 -8.19 -15.65
CA GLY A 188 -3.66 -7.01 -16.42
C GLY A 188 -4.83 -7.26 -17.39
N VAL A 189 -4.80 -8.39 -18.10
CA VAL A 189 -5.91 -8.79 -19.00
C VAL A 189 -7.19 -9.04 -18.22
N ALA A 190 -7.11 -9.72 -17.08
CA ALA A 190 -8.27 -9.94 -16.20
C ALA A 190 -8.83 -8.61 -15.69
N THR A 191 -7.97 -7.65 -15.33
CA THR A 191 -8.38 -6.31 -14.90
C THR A 191 -9.08 -5.55 -16.01
N GLY A 192 -8.50 -5.51 -17.22
CA GLY A 192 -9.11 -4.88 -18.39
C GLY A 192 -10.41 -5.58 -18.82
N GLY A 193 -10.44 -6.91 -18.75
CA GLY A 193 -11.64 -7.71 -19.01
C GLY A 193 -12.75 -7.42 -18.02
N ALA A 194 -12.45 -7.40 -16.72
CA ALA A 194 -13.45 -7.04 -15.71
C ALA A 194 -14.01 -5.63 -15.95
N TRP A 195 -13.19 -4.68 -16.34
CA TRP A 195 -13.64 -3.33 -16.66
C TRP A 195 -14.68 -3.30 -17.80
N ILE A 196 -14.43 -3.98 -18.94
CA ILE A 196 -15.36 -3.96 -20.06
C ILE A 196 -16.70 -4.64 -19.74
N PHE A 197 -16.72 -5.60 -18.80
CA PHE A 197 -17.95 -6.26 -18.36
C PHE A 197 -18.90 -5.36 -17.58
N TYR A 198 -18.48 -4.21 -17.13
CA TYR A 198 -19.38 -3.19 -16.58
C TYR A 198 -20.17 -2.43 -17.66
N PHE A 199 -19.75 -2.50 -18.94
CA PHE A 199 -20.36 -1.76 -20.04
C PHE A 199 -21.17 -2.64 -20.99
N ALA A 200 -21.15 -3.94 -20.83
CA ALA A 200 -21.91 -4.88 -21.62
C ALA A 200 -22.20 -6.14 -20.80
N ASP A 201 -23.18 -6.94 -21.25
CA ASP A 201 -23.52 -8.18 -20.58
C ASP A 201 -22.31 -9.12 -20.46
N ALA A 202 -21.88 -9.41 -19.25
CA ALA A 202 -20.59 -10.06 -18.98
C ALA A 202 -20.45 -11.44 -19.63
N PRO A 203 -21.40 -12.42 -19.53
CA PRO A 203 -21.27 -13.71 -20.17
C PRO A 203 -21.27 -13.63 -21.69
N THR A 204 -22.14 -12.81 -22.27
CA THR A 204 -22.23 -12.61 -23.71
C THR A 204 -20.95 -12.01 -24.26
N LEU A 205 -20.44 -10.94 -23.62
CA LEU A 205 -19.23 -10.29 -24.04
C LEU A 205 -18.00 -11.20 -23.89
N LEU A 206 -17.93 -12.00 -22.81
CA LEU A 206 -16.84 -12.97 -22.63
C LEU A 206 -16.79 -13.98 -23.78
N MET A 207 -17.95 -14.55 -24.17
CA MET A 207 -18.02 -15.49 -25.31
C MET A 207 -17.59 -14.81 -26.62
N GLN A 208 -18.09 -13.61 -26.88
CA GLN A 208 -17.69 -12.83 -28.07
C GLN A 208 -16.19 -12.49 -28.06
N PHE A 209 -15.64 -12.17 -26.88
CA PHE A 209 -14.22 -11.86 -26.74
C PHE A 209 -13.34 -13.08 -27.04
N VAL A 210 -13.69 -14.26 -26.49
CA VAL A 210 -12.94 -15.51 -26.69
C VAL A 210 -13.07 -16.02 -28.13
N THR A 211 -14.26 -15.86 -28.75
CA THR A 211 -14.50 -16.29 -30.14
C THR A 211 -14.01 -15.29 -31.20
N GLY A 212 -13.46 -14.14 -30.77
CA GLY A 212 -12.97 -13.12 -31.69
C GLY A 212 -14.07 -12.26 -32.35
N GLN A 213 -15.30 -12.31 -31.83
CA GLN A 213 -16.49 -11.62 -32.36
C GLN A 213 -16.84 -10.33 -31.61
N ALA A 214 -16.10 -9.98 -30.55
CA ALA A 214 -16.34 -8.75 -29.82
C ALA A 214 -16.00 -7.51 -30.67
N ALA A 215 -16.65 -6.39 -30.36
CA ALA A 215 -16.36 -5.13 -31.04
C ALA A 215 -14.88 -4.74 -30.86
N PRO A 216 -14.23 -4.15 -31.88
CA PRO A 216 -12.81 -3.76 -31.81
C PRO A 216 -12.47 -2.89 -30.62
N ILE A 217 -13.40 -2.04 -30.19
CA ILE A 217 -13.22 -1.17 -29.03
C ILE A 217 -13.00 -1.98 -27.74
N ALA A 218 -13.62 -3.14 -27.56
CA ALA A 218 -13.42 -4.00 -26.41
C ALA A 218 -11.99 -4.52 -26.33
N TYR A 219 -11.42 -4.98 -27.45
CA TYR A 219 -10.01 -5.43 -27.51
C TYR A 219 -9.04 -4.29 -27.24
N ILE A 220 -9.28 -3.12 -27.84
CA ILE A 220 -8.43 -1.92 -27.64
C ILE A 220 -8.46 -1.51 -26.17
N THR A 221 -9.63 -1.48 -25.55
CA THR A 221 -9.77 -1.10 -24.13
C THR A 221 -9.05 -2.09 -23.22
N VAL A 222 -9.22 -3.39 -23.43
CA VAL A 222 -8.50 -4.41 -22.67
C VAL A 222 -7.00 -4.28 -22.87
N ALA A 223 -6.53 -4.05 -24.08
CA ALA A 223 -5.10 -3.88 -24.37
C ALA A 223 -4.51 -2.65 -23.64
N ILE A 224 -5.19 -1.52 -23.68
CA ILE A 224 -4.76 -0.28 -23.00
C ILE A 224 -4.74 -0.50 -21.49
N LEU A 225 -5.81 -1.07 -20.90
CA LEU A 225 -5.90 -1.32 -19.47
C LEU A 225 -4.89 -2.38 -19.01
N THR A 226 -4.61 -3.38 -19.84
CA THR A 226 -3.54 -4.35 -19.57
C THR A 226 -2.18 -3.66 -19.54
N ALA A 227 -1.88 -2.85 -20.55
CA ALA A 227 -0.61 -2.14 -20.65
C ALA A 227 -0.40 -1.16 -19.48
N THR A 228 -1.43 -0.40 -19.12
CA THR A 228 -1.36 0.56 -17.98
C THR A 228 -1.26 -0.16 -16.64
N THR A 229 -2.06 -1.21 -16.39
CA THR A 229 -2.01 -2.00 -15.15
C THR A 229 -0.64 -2.67 -15.00
N TYR A 230 -0.12 -3.28 -16.06
CA TYR A 230 1.20 -3.91 -16.06
C TYR A 230 2.31 -2.89 -15.83
N THR A 231 2.26 -1.74 -16.50
CA THR A 231 3.31 -0.71 -16.37
C THR A 231 3.26 -0.03 -15.01
N PHE A 232 2.10 0.43 -14.56
CA PHE A 232 1.98 1.17 -13.31
C PHE A 232 2.09 0.26 -12.08
N GLY A 233 1.45 -0.89 -12.08
CA GLY A 233 1.51 -1.83 -10.97
C GLY A 233 2.81 -2.65 -10.92
N GLY A 234 3.31 -3.09 -12.07
CA GLY A 234 4.49 -3.95 -12.17
C GLY A 234 5.82 -3.20 -12.24
N LEU A 235 5.94 -2.25 -13.17
CA LEU A 235 7.21 -1.61 -13.49
C LEU A 235 7.43 -0.32 -12.71
N MET A 236 6.44 0.59 -12.63
CA MET A 236 6.60 1.92 -12.03
C MET A 236 6.30 1.93 -10.53
N ARG A 237 5.33 1.18 -10.05
CA ARG A 237 4.98 1.01 -8.62
C ARG A 237 4.93 2.33 -7.85
N GLU A 238 5.88 2.51 -6.91
CA GLU A 238 6.03 3.69 -6.06
C GLU A 238 6.24 4.99 -6.85
N GLN A 239 6.82 4.91 -8.05
CA GLN A 239 7.07 6.08 -8.90
C GLN A 239 5.75 6.77 -9.31
N VAL A 240 4.68 6.00 -9.52
CA VAL A 240 3.34 6.54 -9.82
C VAL A 240 2.87 7.43 -8.67
N CYS A 241 2.99 6.95 -7.42
CA CYS A 241 2.55 7.69 -6.24
C CYS A 241 3.41 8.93 -5.95
N ILE A 242 4.73 8.85 -6.20
CA ILE A 242 5.67 9.92 -5.84
C ILE A 242 5.68 11.03 -6.90
N TYR A 243 5.67 10.67 -8.18
CA TYR A 243 5.93 11.63 -9.27
C TYR A 243 4.71 11.92 -10.16
N MET A 244 3.82 10.95 -10.38
CA MET A 244 2.73 11.09 -11.35
C MET A 244 1.41 11.49 -10.69
N CYS A 245 1.11 10.94 -9.50
CA CYS A 245 -0.16 11.18 -8.83
C CYS A 245 -0.14 12.53 -8.10
N PRO A 246 -1.06 13.46 -8.39
CA PRO A 246 -1.13 14.74 -7.66
C PRO A 246 -1.74 14.59 -6.26
N TRP A 247 -2.47 13.51 -6.03
CA TRP A 247 -3.26 13.26 -4.84
C TRP A 247 -2.47 13.33 -3.52
N PRO A 248 -1.24 12.77 -3.42
CA PRO A 248 -0.42 12.89 -2.22
C PRO A 248 -0.15 14.33 -1.77
N ARG A 249 0.02 15.25 -2.72
CA ARG A 249 0.24 16.67 -2.42
C ARG A 249 -1.03 17.35 -1.96
N ILE A 250 -2.17 17.03 -2.58
CA ILE A 250 -3.49 17.52 -2.19
C ILE A 250 -3.81 17.05 -0.77
N GLN A 251 -3.63 15.75 -0.47
CA GLN A 251 -3.87 15.21 0.88
C GLN A 251 -2.92 15.81 1.93
N ALA A 252 -1.67 16.07 1.59
CA ALA A 252 -0.74 16.70 2.53
C ALA A 252 -1.20 18.10 2.96
N ALA A 253 -1.88 18.84 2.07
CA ALA A 253 -2.47 20.14 2.39
C ALA A 253 -3.74 20.07 3.24
N MET A 254 -4.31 18.88 3.42
CA MET A 254 -5.52 18.63 4.24
C MET A 254 -5.18 18.14 5.64
N LEU A 255 -3.93 17.71 5.88
CA LEU A 255 -3.49 17.23 7.19
C LEU A 255 -3.33 18.40 8.14
N ASP A 256 -3.78 18.23 9.35
CA ASP A 256 -3.60 19.13 10.47
C ASP A 256 -2.91 18.42 11.64
N GLU A 257 -2.74 19.10 12.75
CA GLU A 257 -2.11 18.57 13.96
C GLU A 257 -2.90 17.44 14.63
N ASN A 258 -4.21 17.32 14.32
CA ASN A 258 -5.10 16.29 14.86
C ASN A 258 -5.28 15.10 13.91
N SER A 259 -4.71 15.17 12.71
CA SER A 259 -4.79 14.07 11.74
C SER A 259 -3.90 12.90 12.15
N LEU A 260 -4.46 11.68 12.13
CA LEU A 260 -3.69 10.47 12.42
C LEU A 260 -2.69 10.15 11.32
N VAL A 261 -1.43 10.02 11.69
CA VAL A 261 -0.33 9.67 10.80
C VAL A 261 0.54 8.59 11.44
N VAL A 262 1.31 7.88 10.62
CA VAL A 262 2.31 6.95 11.16
C VAL A 262 3.53 7.75 11.60
N THR A 263 3.88 7.63 12.87
CA THR A 263 4.96 8.41 13.50
C THR A 263 5.94 7.49 14.22
N TYR A 264 7.21 7.82 14.14
CA TYR A 264 8.25 7.23 14.97
C TYR A 264 8.39 8.05 16.26
N ASN A 265 8.32 7.41 17.40
CA ASN A 265 8.45 8.01 18.72
C ASN A 265 9.94 8.15 19.08
N ASP A 266 10.58 9.22 18.58
CA ASP A 266 12.01 9.47 18.76
C ASP A 266 12.38 9.74 20.22
N TRP A 267 11.49 10.39 20.99
CA TRP A 267 11.65 10.59 22.44
C TRP A 267 11.88 9.27 23.20
N ARG A 268 11.37 8.17 22.69
CA ARG A 268 11.55 6.83 23.22
C ARG A 268 12.68 6.06 22.50
N GLY A 269 12.83 6.30 21.19
CA GLY A 269 13.69 5.52 20.31
C GLY A 269 15.13 6.01 20.20
N GLU A 270 15.38 7.30 20.46
CA GLU A 270 16.70 7.90 20.34
C GLU A 270 17.39 8.04 21.72
N PRO A 271 18.71 8.00 21.79
CA PRO A 271 19.65 7.68 20.71
C PRO A 271 19.60 6.20 20.29
N ARG A 272 19.42 5.95 18.99
CA ARG A 272 19.34 4.60 18.43
C ARG A 272 20.73 3.95 18.36
N GLY A 273 20.79 2.63 18.61
CA GLY A 273 22.06 1.91 18.51
C GLY A 273 21.94 0.41 18.74
N ARG A 274 22.90 -0.34 18.20
CA ARG A 274 22.90 -1.82 18.25
C ARG A 274 23.55 -2.40 19.50
N HIS A 275 24.38 -1.66 20.16
CA HIS A 275 25.24 -2.18 21.22
C HIS A 275 24.77 -1.71 22.62
N ALA A 276 23.52 -2.03 22.99
CA ALA A 276 22.96 -1.64 24.27
C ALA A 276 23.82 -2.06 25.47
N LYS A 277 24.39 -3.28 25.47
CA LYS A 277 25.30 -3.74 26.52
C LYS A 277 26.58 -2.91 26.60
N LYS A 278 27.15 -2.55 25.44
CA LYS A 278 28.37 -1.75 25.38
C LYS A 278 28.11 -0.30 25.78
N ALA A 279 26.97 0.24 25.38
CA ALA A 279 26.51 1.57 25.78
C ALA A 279 26.27 1.64 27.30
N ALA A 280 25.57 0.66 27.87
CA ALA A 280 25.35 0.55 29.32
C ALA A 280 26.67 0.40 30.10
N ALA A 281 27.62 -0.36 29.60
CA ALA A 281 28.96 -0.49 30.21
C ALA A 281 29.77 0.83 30.17
N GLN A 282 29.42 1.73 29.25
CA GLN A 282 30.00 3.08 29.11
C GLN A 282 29.17 4.16 29.83
N GLY A 283 28.09 3.78 30.52
CA GLY A 283 27.18 4.72 31.16
C GLY A 283 26.35 5.57 30.21
N LEU A 284 26.22 5.17 28.93
CA LEU A 284 25.45 5.88 27.93
C LEU A 284 23.99 5.38 27.93
N VAL A 285 23.06 6.31 27.98
CA VAL A 285 21.63 6.00 27.80
C VAL A 285 21.36 5.71 26.33
N GLN A 286 20.70 4.60 26.05
CA GLN A 286 20.29 4.22 24.71
C GLN A 286 18.78 4.06 24.65
N GLY A 287 18.15 4.57 23.56
CA GLY A 287 16.73 4.40 23.33
C GLY A 287 16.35 2.97 22.90
N ASP A 288 15.07 2.77 22.70
CA ASP A 288 14.51 1.45 22.33
C ASP A 288 14.83 1.02 20.90
N CYS A 289 15.23 1.94 20.03
CA CYS A 289 15.55 1.61 18.64
C CYS A 289 16.93 0.97 18.50
N VAL A 290 16.97 -0.30 18.10
CA VAL A 290 18.20 -1.07 17.87
C VAL A 290 18.79 -0.93 16.47
N ASP A 291 18.35 0.05 15.69
CA ASP A 291 18.82 0.33 14.34
C ASP A 291 18.86 -0.90 13.39
N CYS A 292 17.84 -1.76 13.48
CA CYS A 292 17.75 -3.00 12.68
C CYS A 292 17.29 -2.79 11.23
N ASN A 293 16.83 -1.59 10.86
CA ASN A 293 16.28 -1.23 9.54
C ASN A 293 15.05 -2.05 9.09
N ALA A 294 14.37 -2.76 9.99
CA ALA A 294 13.19 -3.55 9.62
C ALA A 294 12.06 -2.67 9.05
N CYS A 295 11.84 -1.49 9.63
CA CYS A 295 10.86 -0.50 9.17
C CYS A 295 11.14 -0.02 7.73
N VAL A 296 12.41 0.23 7.40
CA VAL A 296 12.84 0.62 6.04
C VAL A 296 12.68 -0.54 5.06
N ALA A 297 13.07 -1.76 5.48
CA ALA A 297 13.05 -2.93 4.64
C ALA A 297 11.65 -3.35 4.19
N VAL A 298 10.61 -3.12 5.01
CA VAL A 298 9.21 -3.45 4.66
C VAL A 298 8.50 -2.35 3.89
N CYS A 299 9.07 -1.13 3.87
CA CYS A 299 8.42 0.03 3.27
C CYS A 299 8.29 -0.12 1.75
N PRO A 300 7.05 -0.13 1.20
CA PRO A 300 6.84 -0.23 -0.25
C PRO A 300 7.23 1.06 -0.97
N MET A 301 7.30 2.19 -0.24
CA MET A 301 7.70 3.50 -0.78
C MET A 301 9.21 3.75 -0.69
N GLY A 302 9.95 2.91 0.06
CA GLY A 302 11.40 3.02 0.23
C GLY A 302 11.85 4.24 0.99
N ILE A 303 11.12 4.62 2.04
CA ILE A 303 11.44 5.71 2.96
C ILE A 303 11.89 5.17 4.32
N ASP A 304 12.55 5.99 5.10
CA ASP A 304 12.82 5.76 6.52
C ASP A 304 11.87 6.61 7.36
N ILE A 305 10.95 5.97 8.05
CA ILE A 305 9.97 6.66 8.89
C ILE A 305 10.63 7.34 10.12
N ARG A 306 11.83 6.94 10.49
CA ARG A 306 12.58 7.51 11.60
C ARG A 306 13.13 8.92 11.29
N ASP A 307 13.19 9.29 10.02
CA ASP A 307 13.55 10.64 9.58
C ASP A 307 12.35 11.61 9.66
N GLY A 308 11.27 11.22 10.34
CA GLY A 308 10.06 12.01 10.50
C GLY A 308 9.04 11.78 9.39
N GLN A 309 8.03 12.66 9.35
CA GLN A 309 6.98 12.60 8.35
C GLN A 309 7.50 12.98 6.96
N GLN A 310 7.13 12.19 5.97
CA GLN A 310 7.56 12.38 4.59
C GLN A 310 6.35 12.33 3.65
N LEU A 311 6.38 13.16 2.62
CA LEU A 311 5.33 13.24 1.61
C LEU A 311 5.11 11.90 0.88
N GLU A 312 6.13 11.09 0.78
CA GLU A 312 6.11 9.77 0.15
C GLU A 312 5.42 8.70 1.00
N CYS A 313 5.20 8.96 2.31
CA CYS A 313 4.51 8.02 3.18
C CYS A 313 3.04 7.89 2.78
N ILE A 314 2.57 6.66 2.55
CA ILE A 314 1.17 6.35 2.22
C ILE A 314 0.35 5.88 3.44
N THR A 315 0.88 5.99 4.64
CA THR A 315 0.23 5.64 5.91
C THR A 315 -0.28 4.18 5.95
N CYS A 316 0.48 3.24 5.35
CA CYS A 316 0.09 1.83 5.25
C CYS A 316 0.41 0.99 6.48
N ALA A 317 1.10 1.55 7.47
CA ALA A 317 1.45 0.94 8.77
C ALA A 317 2.26 -0.38 8.76
N LEU A 318 2.83 -0.79 7.63
CA LEU A 318 3.67 -2.00 7.59
C LEU A 318 4.95 -1.87 8.41
N CYS A 319 5.44 -0.65 8.60
CA CYS A 319 6.58 -0.37 9.47
C CYS A 319 6.23 -0.56 10.96
N ILE A 320 4.98 -0.33 11.36
CA ILE A 320 4.50 -0.63 12.72
C ILE A 320 4.58 -2.13 12.95
N ASP A 321 3.96 -2.96 12.09
CA ASP A 321 4.01 -4.42 12.21
C ASP A 321 5.45 -4.94 12.28
N ALA A 322 6.34 -4.39 11.45
CA ALA A 322 7.73 -4.82 11.42
C ALA A 322 8.51 -4.42 12.67
N CYS A 323 8.24 -3.23 13.21
CA CYS A 323 8.88 -2.74 14.43
C CYS A 323 8.38 -3.51 15.64
N ASP A 324 7.06 -3.70 15.77
CA ASP A 324 6.45 -4.46 16.87
C ASP A 324 6.99 -5.89 16.94
N ASN A 325 7.16 -6.55 15.79
CA ASN A 325 7.78 -7.87 15.73
C ASN A 325 9.25 -7.90 16.23
N ILE A 326 9.96 -6.79 16.12
CA ILE A 326 11.32 -6.66 16.68
C ILE A 326 11.25 -6.35 18.18
N MET A 327 10.34 -5.47 18.59
CA MET A 327 10.14 -5.14 20.01
C MET A 327 9.73 -6.38 20.80
N ASP A 328 8.83 -7.22 20.27
CA ASP A 328 8.45 -8.50 20.88
C ASP A 328 9.64 -9.44 21.07
N LYS A 329 10.56 -9.53 20.08
CA LYS A 329 11.76 -10.36 20.17
C LYS A 329 12.77 -9.87 21.21
N LEU A 330 12.73 -8.56 21.51
CA LEU A 330 13.60 -7.92 22.48
C LEU A 330 12.95 -7.81 23.86
N ASP A 331 11.72 -8.32 24.01
CA ASP A 331 10.90 -8.18 25.21
C ASP A 331 10.72 -6.70 25.63
N ARG A 332 10.60 -5.82 24.61
CA ARG A 332 10.36 -4.38 24.77
C ARG A 332 8.91 -4.02 24.46
N PRO A 333 8.35 -2.97 25.08
CA PRO A 333 6.98 -2.56 24.79
C PRO A 333 6.82 -2.17 23.30
N ARG A 334 5.72 -2.62 22.68
CA ARG A 334 5.33 -2.23 21.33
C ARG A 334 5.07 -0.73 21.22
N GLY A 335 4.82 -0.25 19.98
CA GLY A 335 4.41 1.13 19.73
C GLY A 335 5.56 2.12 19.61
N LEU A 336 6.79 1.65 19.34
CA LEU A 336 7.90 2.53 19.00
C LEU A 336 7.64 3.28 17.67
N ILE A 337 6.93 2.62 16.73
CA ILE A 337 6.29 3.25 15.59
C ILE A 337 4.80 3.01 15.75
N SER A 338 3.99 4.07 15.69
CA SER A 338 2.55 3.99 15.96
C SER A 338 1.77 4.99 15.10
N TYR A 339 0.45 4.82 15.07
CA TYR A 339 -0.44 5.92 14.66
C TYR A 339 -0.52 6.91 15.81
N ALA A 340 -0.25 8.15 15.53
CA ALA A 340 -0.38 9.27 16.47
C ALA A 340 -0.81 10.53 15.73
N THR A 341 -1.37 11.49 16.43
CA THR A 341 -1.54 12.84 15.94
C THR A 341 -0.25 13.64 16.18
N LEU A 342 -0.06 14.73 15.46
CA LEU A 342 1.09 15.61 15.71
C LEU A 342 0.98 16.31 17.08
N ALA A 343 -0.26 16.57 17.53
CA ALA A 343 -0.52 17.12 18.86
C ALA A 343 -0.07 16.14 19.95
N ASP A 344 -0.51 14.86 19.89
CA ASP A 344 -0.08 13.83 20.85
C ASP A 344 1.44 13.62 20.83
N TYR A 345 2.07 13.70 19.64
CA TYR A 345 3.51 13.59 19.51
C TYR A 345 4.23 14.75 20.21
N ALA A 346 3.76 15.99 20.02
CA ALA A 346 4.33 17.17 20.66
C ALA A 346 4.22 17.10 22.19
N ASP A 347 3.06 16.69 22.71
CA ASP A 347 2.81 16.51 24.13
C ASP A 347 3.72 15.43 24.75
N ASN A 348 3.88 14.29 24.07
CA ASN A 348 4.77 13.22 24.51
C ASN A 348 6.24 13.64 24.49
N MET A 349 6.66 14.44 23.50
CA MET A 349 8.01 15.01 23.44
C MET A 349 8.27 15.96 24.62
N ALA A 350 7.31 16.82 24.96
CA ALA A 350 7.43 17.73 26.08
C ALA A 350 7.57 16.97 27.41
N LEU A 351 6.73 15.93 27.62
CA LEU A 351 6.79 15.09 28.82
C LEU A 351 8.08 14.27 28.95
N ALA A 352 8.75 13.97 27.86
CA ALA A 352 10.00 13.20 27.87
C ALA A 352 11.24 14.07 28.16
N GLN A 353 11.11 15.41 28.06
CA GLN A 353 12.18 16.37 28.32
C GLN A 353 12.19 16.87 29.77
N ASP A 354 11.08 16.71 30.50
CA ASP A 354 10.95 17.00 31.94
C ASP A 354 11.37 15.76 32.79
#